data_9a72bb8f56aef876401c519e263133fd
#
_entry.id   9a72bb8f56aef876401c519e263133fd
#
_cell.length_a   1.000
_cell.length_b   1.000
_cell.length_c   1.000
_cell.angle_alpha   90.00
_cell.angle_beta   90.00
_cell.angle_gamma   90.00
#
_symmetry.space_group_name_H-M   'P 1'
#
loop_
_entity.id
_entity.type
_entity.pdbx_description
1 polymer ?
#
loop_
_entity_poly.entity_id
_entity_poly.type
_entity_poly.pdbx_seq_one_letter_code
_entity_poly.pdbx_strand_id
1 'polypeptide(L)'
;MELGYRVPIFDIDGGTTAIAGELARVGEAAEASGATWLSLMDHFFQIEPTGLPAEANMLEGYTTLGFLAARTSRIDLGLLVTGVTYRHPGLLAKTVTTVDVLSGGRAWLGIGAAWFEREHRGLGVPYPPVAERFERLEETLRICAQMWDPDNNGPFEGKHYQLAETVCNPQPINKPKVMIGGSGERKTLRLVAQYGDACNLFGSPEEVAHKLDVLRRHCDDVGRNFGDIRVTILAHDGPEPGATDEFVRAMGDYAKVGVHTAIVMPPGGSPAKWIDGIAPVVPQLAELN
;
A
#
# COMPACT_ATOMS: atom_id res chain seq x y z
N MET A 1 4.30 -13.96 -11.69
CA MET A 1 3.81 -13.20 -10.52
C MET A 1 4.96 -12.51 -9.81
N GLU A 2 4.78 -11.33 -9.25
CA GLU A 2 5.79 -10.60 -8.49
C GLU A 2 5.60 -10.77 -6.97
N LEU A 3 6.65 -10.51 -6.19
CA LEU A 3 6.60 -10.48 -4.73
C LEU A 3 6.77 -9.05 -4.22
N GLY A 4 6.01 -8.71 -3.18
CA GLY A 4 6.18 -7.50 -2.39
C GLY A 4 6.21 -7.82 -0.90
N TYR A 5 6.73 -6.88 -0.13
CA TYR A 5 6.77 -6.98 1.33
C TYR A 5 5.93 -5.87 1.98
N ARG A 6 5.24 -6.21 3.06
CA ARG A 6 4.64 -5.24 3.97
C ARG A 6 5.17 -5.49 5.36
N VAL A 7 5.88 -4.53 5.94
CA VAL A 7 6.45 -4.63 7.30
C VAL A 7 5.44 -4.10 8.31
N PRO A 8 4.75 -4.96 9.08
CA PRO A 8 3.71 -4.54 10.01
C PRO A 8 4.20 -4.44 11.46
N ILE A 9 5.36 -5.03 11.78
CA ILE A 9 5.83 -5.23 13.16
C ILE A 9 7.19 -4.58 13.33
N PHE A 10 7.30 -3.73 14.37
CA PHE A 10 8.53 -3.03 14.77
C PHE A 10 9.08 -3.51 16.11
N ASP A 11 8.53 -4.57 16.68
CA ASP A 11 9.10 -5.29 17.82
C ASP A 11 10.18 -6.25 17.30
N ILE A 12 11.42 -5.78 17.35
CA ILE A 12 12.59 -6.42 16.75
C ILE A 12 13.63 -6.80 17.80
N ASP A 13 14.50 -7.73 17.43
CA ASP A 13 15.64 -8.12 18.25
C ASP A 13 16.56 -6.92 18.52
N GLY A 14 16.89 -6.70 19.78
CA GLY A 14 17.68 -5.55 20.24
C GLY A 14 16.85 -4.31 20.62
N GLY A 15 15.52 -4.37 20.48
CA GLY A 15 14.59 -3.33 20.93
C GLY A 15 14.65 -2.04 20.13
N THR A 16 14.09 -0.96 20.69
CA THR A 16 13.87 0.32 19.98
C THR A 16 15.13 0.89 19.34
N THR A 17 16.29 0.76 19.97
CA THR A 17 17.56 1.30 19.43
C THR A 17 18.06 0.57 18.18
N ALA A 18 17.59 -0.66 17.94
CA ALA A 18 17.96 -1.46 16.79
C ALA A 18 17.01 -1.24 15.57
N ILE A 19 15.83 -0.60 15.76
CA ILE A 19 14.82 -0.46 14.72
C ILE A 19 15.38 0.16 13.45
N ALA A 20 16.08 1.28 13.54
CA ALA A 20 16.61 1.97 12.35
C ALA A 20 17.60 1.10 11.56
N GLY A 21 18.49 0.38 12.28
CA GLY A 21 19.44 -0.53 11.65
C GLY A 21 18.76 -1.73 10.98
N GLU A 22 17.72 -2.28 11.60
CA GLU A 22 16.96 -3.39 11.04
C GLU A 22 16.16 -2.96 9.81
N LEU A 23 15.48 -1.79 9.86
CA LEU A 23 14.78 -1.24 8.71
C LEU A 23 15.70 -0.96 7.51
N ALA A 24 16.93 -0.50 7.75
CA ALA A 24 17.92 -0.34 6.68
C ALA A 24 18.21 -1.71 6.02
N ARG A 25 18.45 -2.75 6.84
CA ARG A 25 18.67 -4.11 6.33
C ARG A 25 17.45 -4.69 5.62
N VAL A 26 16.23 -4.39 6.11
CA VAL A 26 14.99 -4.78 5.40
C VAL A 26 14.93 -4.19 4.00
N GLY A 27 15.25 -2.90 3.83
CA GLY A 27 15.31 -2.27 2.52
C GLY A 27 16.32 -2.95 1.59
N GLU A 28 17.53 -3.20 2.09
CA GLU A 28 18.61 -3.87 1.37
C GLU A 28 18.24 -5.32 0.99
N ALA A 29 17.72 -6.09 1.93
CA ALA A 29 17.28 -7.47 1.71
C ALA A 29 16.11 -7.55 0.72
N ALA A 30 15.13 -6.66 0.83
CA ALA A 30 14.01 -6.60 -0.11
C ALA A 30 14.46 -6.32 -1.55
N GLU A 31 15.40 -5.39 -1.76
CA GLU A 31 15.98 -5.15 -3.08
C GLU A 31 16.84 -6.31 -3.58
N ALA A 32 17.63 -6.92 -2.71
CA ALA A 32 18.50 -8.04 -3.05
C ALA A 32 17.69 -9.29 -3.42
N SER A 33 16.53 -9.51 -2.79
CA SER A 33 15.64 -10.63 -3.10
C SER A 33 15.02 -10.53 -4.51
N GLY A 34 15.02 -9.35 -5.13
CA GLY A 34 14.36 -9.10 -6.41
C GLY A 34 12.86 -8.77 -6.28
N ALA A 35 12.36 -8.52 -5.06
CA ALA A 35 11.00 -8.04 -4.85
C ALA A 35 10.80 -6.64 -5.49
N THR A 36 9.57 -6.36 -5.90
CA THR A 36 9.23 -5.12 -6.62
C THR A 36 8.58 -4.05 -5.74
N TRP A 37 8.09 -4.44 -4.55
CA TRP A 37 7.32 -3.57 -3.67
C TRP A 37 7.72 -3.73 -2.20
N LEU A 38 7.93 -2.60 -1.51
CA LEU A 38 8.13 -2.55 -0.07
C LEU A 38 7.16 -1.55 0.55
N SER A 39 6.37 -2.00 1.50
CA SER A 39 5.35 -1.18 2.13
C SER A 39 5.33 -1.31 3.65
N LEU A 40 4.64 -0.35 4.27
CA LEU A 40 4.35 -0.30 5.69
C LEU A 40 2.84 -0.15 5.89
N MET A 41 2.38 -0.28 7.12
CA MET A 41 1.03 0.11 7.52
C MET A 41 0.96 1.62 7.79
N ASP A 42 -0.22 2.21 7.63
CA ASP A 42 -0.53 3.57 8.08
C ASP A 42 -1.35 3.52 9.37
N HIS A 43 -0.73 3.05 10.43
CA HIS A 43 -1.30 2.98 11.77
C HIS A 43 -0.38 3.72 12.75
N PHE A 44 -0.94 4.18 13.85
CA PHE A 44 -0.22 4.87 14.95
C PHE A 44 -0.21 4.01 16.21
N PHE A 45 -1.13 3.06 16.32
CA PHE A 45 -1.17 2.00 17.31
C PHE A 45 -0.99 0.66 16.58
N GLN A 46 -0.46 -0.33 17.27
CA GLN A 46 -0.44 -1.67 16.71
C GLN A 46 -1.87 -2.23 16.62
N ILE A 47 -2.12 -3.11 15.66
CA ILE A 47 -3.45 -3.63 15.37
C ILE A 47 -3.57 -5.11 15.76
N GLU A 48 -4.71 -5.51 16.29
CA GLU A 48 -4.96 -6.86 16.79
C GLU A 48 -4.67 -7.99 15.76
N PRO A 49 -4.92 -7.82 14.43
CA PRO A 49 -4.59 -8.85 13.44
C PRO A 49 -3.09 -9.21 13.35
N THR A 50 -2.19 -8.40 13.90
CA THR A 50 -0.76 -8.76 14.01
C THR A 50 -0.46 -9.69 15.19
N GLY A 51 -1.43 -9.94 16.06
CA GLY A 51 -1.26 -10.68 17.31
C GLY A 51 -0.59 -9.89 18.43
N LEU A 52 -0.32 -8.60 18.23
CA LEU A 52 0.34 -7.73 19.21
C LEU A 52 -0.67 -6.78 19.87
N PRO A 53 -0.39 -6.33 21.11
CA PRO A 53 -1.20 -5.30 21.77
C PRO A 53 -1.01 -3.93 21.08
N ALA A 54 -1.98 -3.03 21.24
CA ALA A 54 -1.93 -1.69 20.66
C ALA A 54 -0.73 -0.84 21.11
N GLU A 55 -0.17 -1.17 22.26
CA GLU A 55 0.98 -0.52 22.88
C GLU A 55 2.33 -0.99 22.33
N ALA A 56 2.35 -2.03 21.48
CA ALA A 56 3.55 -2.48 20.80
C ALA A 56 4.09 -1.44 19.82
N ASN A 57 5.38 -1.54 19.47
CA ASN A 57 6.04 -0.53 18.65
C ASN A 57 5.34 -0.32 17.32
N MET A 58 5.04 0.95 17.02
CA MET A 58 4.49 1.38 15.73
C MET A 58 5.15 2.69 15.30
N LEU A 59 5.67 2.72 14.07
CA LEU A 59 6.29 3.91 13.50
C LEU A 59 5.31 4.63 12.55
N GLU A 60 5.43 5.95 12.47
CA GLU A 60 4.65 6.74 11.50
C GLU A 60 5.08 6.39 10.07
N GLY A 61 4.10 6.05 9.24
CA GLY A 61 4.33 5.42 7.95
C GLY A 61 5.16 6.25 6.96
N TYR A 62 4.78 7.50 6.72
CA TYR A 62 5.49 8.34 5.72
C TYR A 62 6.87 8.78 6.17
N THR A 63 7.07 9.05 7.45
CA THR A 63 8.41 9.32 8.01
C THR A 63 9.32 8.12 7.80
N THR A 64 8.79 6.91 8.02
CA THR A 64 9.54 5.66 7.81
C THR A 64 9.79 5.41 6.30
N LEU A 65 8.83 5.72 5.42
CA LEU A 65 9.06 5.63 3.96
C LEU A 65 10.17 6.59 3.50
N GLY A 66 10.24 7.80 4.07
CA GLY A 66 11.35 8.73 3.79
C GLY A 66 12.71 8.15 4.16
N PHE A 67 12.80 7.44 5.32
CA PHE A 67 14.01 6.73 5.71
C PHE A 67 14.34 5.59 4.74
N LEU A 68 13.37 4.77 4.35
CA LEU A 68 13.56 3.67 3.39
C LEU A 68 13.91 4.19 1.99
N ALA A 69 13.38 5.32 1.55
CA ALA A 69 13.74 5.94 0.28
C ALA A 69 15.23 6.25 0.17
N ALA A 70 15.85 6.66 1.29
CA ALA A 70 17.29 6.93 1.36
C ALA A 70 18.15 5.65 1.48
N ARG A 71 17.54 4.49 1.74
CA ARG A 71 18.23 3.20 1.93
C ARG A 71 18.03 2.23 0.77
N THR A 72 17.19 2.59 -0.19
CA THR A 72 16.85 1.77 -1.36
C THR A 72 17.04 2.56 -2.63
N SER A 73 17.15 1.88 -3.77
CA SER A 73 17.47 2.50 -5.07
C SER A 73 16.54 2.06 -6.21
N ARG A 74 15.84 0.94 -6.09
CA ARG A 74 15.05 0.35 -7.17
C ARG A 74 13.62 -0.04 -6.77
N ILE A 75 13.43 -0.53 -5.54
CA ILE A 75 12.14 -1.06 -5.08
C ILE A 75 11.11 0.05 -4.94
N ASP A 76 9.89 -0.19 -5.41
CA ASP A 76 8.76 0.73 -5.23
C ASP A 76 8.36 0.81 -3.74
N LEU A 77 7.98 2.00 -3.31
CA LEU A 77 7.69 2.32 -1.91
C LEU A 77 6.29 2.89 -1.75
N GLY A 78 5.56 2.44 -0.74
CA GLY A 78 4.25 3.00 -0.41
C GLY A 78 3.68 2.52 0.91
N LEU A 79 2.54 3.02 1.30
CA LEU A 79 1.78 2.47 2.42
C LEU A 79 0.72 1.50 1.90
N LEU A 80 0.51 0.42 2.62
CA LEU A 80 -0.56 -0.54 2.34
C LEU A 80 -1.51 -0.62 3.53
N VAL A 81 -2.48 0.29 3.66
CA VAL A 81 -2.69 1.48 2.83
C VAL A 81 -2.92 2.69 3.72
N THR A 82 -2.68 3.91 3.19
CA THR A 82 -3.01 5.17 3.88
C THR A 82 -4.48 5.23 4.27
N GLY A 83 -4.76 5.53 5.53
CA GLY A 83 -6.11 5.86 5.99
C GLY A 83 -6.50 7.28 5.57
N VAL A 84 -7.55 7.42 4.76
CA VAL A 84 -8.00 8.73 4.24
C VAL A 84 -8.32 9.77 5.32
N THR A 85 -8.60 9.31 6.53
CA THR A 85 -8.98 10.16 7.68
C THR A 85 -7.80 10.77 8.44
N TYR A 86 -6.58 10.27 8.24
CA TYR A 86 -5.44 10.68 9.05
C TYR A 86 -4.79 11.98 8.60
N ARG A 87 -4.91 12.34 7.32
CA ARG A 87 -4.23 13.52 6.76
C ARG A 87 -5.17 14.32 5.88
N HIS A 88 -5.03 15.64 5.92
CA HIS A 88 -5.67 16.52 4.94
C HIS A 88 -5.13 16.20 3.54
N PRO A 89 -5.97 16.07 2.50
CA PRO A 89 -5.57 15.57 1.18
C PRO A 89 -4.47 16.40 0.51
N GLY A 90 -4.48 17.72 0.64
CA GLY A 90 -3.40 18.57 0.11
C GLY A 90 -2.05 18.29 0.77
N LEU A 91 -2.04 18.03 2.09
CA LEU A 91 -0.81 17.64 2.79
C LEU A 91 -0.39 16.22 2.41
N LEU A 92 -1.34 15.30 2.24
CA LEU A 92 -1.06 13.94 1.80
C LEU A 92 -0.41 13.93 0.41
N ALA A 93 -1.01 14.63 -0.57
CA ALA A 93 -0.45 14.73 -1.92
C ALA A 93 1.00 15.26 -1.88
N LYS A 94 1.25 16.30 -1.07
CA LYS A 94 2.60 16.87 -0.90
C LYS A 94 3.56 15.88 -0.23
N THR A 95 3.10 15.12 0.76
CA THR A 95 3.92 14.12 1.45
C THR A 95 4.33 12.99 0.48
N VAL A 96 3.37 12.45 -0.29
CA VAL A 96 3.66 11.41 -1.30
C VAL A 96 4.62 11.93 -2.37
N THR A 97 4.40 13.16 -2.87
CA THR A 97 5.32 13.81 -3.80
C THR A 97 6.73 13.94 -3.22
N THR A 98 6.85 14.26 -1.93
CA THR A 98 8.16 14.36 -1.27
C THR A 98 8.86 13.00 -1.24
N VAL A 99 8.14 11.93 -0.91
CA VAL A 99 8.71 10.57 -0.95
C VAL A 99 9.10 10.20 -2.38
N ASP A 100 8.31 10.58 -3.39
CA ASP A 100 8.62 10.33 -4.80
C ASP A 100 9.93 11.00 -5.20
N VAL A 101 10.08 12.29 -4.92
CA VAL A 101 11.30 13.05 -5.23
C VAL A 101 12.52 12.47 -4.51
N LEU A 102 12.41 12.18 -3.21
CA LEU A 102 13.51 11.64 -2.41
C LEU A 102 13.89 10.20 -2.80
N SER A 103 12.94 9.43 -3.33
CA SER A 103 13.18 8.06 -3.80
C SER A 103 13.60 7.98 -5.26
N GLY A 104 13.60 9.09 -6.00
CA GLY A 104 13.90 9.08 -7.45
C GLY A 104 12.75 8.53 -8.30
N GLY A 105 11.50 8.79 -7.92
CA GLY A 105 10.31 8.45 -8.71
C GLY A 105 9.71 7.07 -8.40
N ARG A 106 9.90 6.55 -7.18
CA ARG A 106 9.45 5.20 -6.78
C ARG A 106 8.26 5.18 -5.81
N ALA A 107 7.66 6.34 -5.51
CA ALA A 107 6.56 6.38 -4.57
C ALA A 107 5.23 5.98 -5.19
N TRP A 108 4.43 5.26 -4.41
CA TRP A 108 3.04 4.96 -4.69
C TRP A 108 2.13 5.54 -3.59
N LEU A 109 0.95 5.98 -3.97
CA LEU A 109 -0.13 6.26 -3.03
C LEU A 109 -0.98 4.99 -2.86
N GLY A 110 -0.73 4.19 -1.84
CA GLY A 110 -1.70 3.20 -1.39
C GLY A 110 -2.70 3.88 -0.46
N ILE A 111 -4.01 3.79 -0.72
CA ILE A 111 -5.03 4.49 0.06
C ILE A 111 -6.31 3.67 0.23
N GLY A 112 -7.02 3.89 1.35
CA GLY A 112 -8.30 3.26 1.66
C GLY A 112 -9.16 4.11 2.59
N ALA A 113 -10.39 3.63 2.82
CA ALA A 113 -11.40 4.36 3.56
C ALA A 113 -11.18 4.38 5.10
N ALA A 114 -10.06 3.88 5.61
CA ALA A 114 -9.77 3.64 7.02
C ALA A 114 -10.76 2.66 7.69
N TRP A 115 -10.38 2.08 8.82
CA TRP A 115 -11.21 1.10 9.51
C TRP A 115 -10.97 1.03 11.02
N PHE A 116 -9.77 1.39 11.52
CA PHE A 116 -9.39 1.18 12.91
C PHE A 116 -9.83 2.37 13.79
N GLU A 117 -11.04 2.30 14.30
CA GLU A 117 -11.67 3.37 15.09
C GLU A 117 -10.94 3.64 16.41
N ARG A 118 -10.32 2.61 17.03
CA ARG A 118 -9.64 2.72 18.32
C ARG A 118 -8.55 3.79 18.31
N GLU A 119 -7.69 3.81 17.30
CA GLU A 119 -6.61 4.80 17.23
C GLU A 119 -7.12 6.20 16.87
N HIS A 120 -8.18 6.32 16.06
CA HIS A 120 -8.82 7.61 15.80
C HIS A 120 -9.31 8.23 17.10
N ARG A 121 -10.04 7.48 17.91
CA ARG A 121 -10.49 7.94 19.23
C ARG A 121 -9.33 8.24 20.17
N GLY A 122 -8.33 7.38 20.21
CA GLY A 122 -7.17 7.52 21.08
C GLY A 122 -6.34 8.76 20.78
N LEU A 123 -6.21 9.15 19.52
CA LEU A 123 -5.44 10.30 19.06
C LEU A 123 -6.28 11.56 18.81
N GLY A 124 -7.61 11.49 19.01
CA GLY A 124 -8.51 12.62 18.77
C GLY A 124 -8.72 12.93 17.28
N VAL A 125 -8.42 11.98 16.39
CA VAL A 125 -8.65 12.11 14.95
C VAL A 125 -10.13 11.82 14.64
N PRO A 126 -10.82 12.65 13.84
CA PRO A 126 -12.20 12.41 13.47
C PRO A 126 -12.38 11.05 12.76
N TYR A 127 -13.42 10.32 13.15
CA TYR A 127 -13.81 9.05 12.51
C TYR A 127 -15.26 9.15 12.01
N PRO A 128 -15.48 9.74 10.84
CA PRO A 128 -16.81 9.91 10.29
C PRO A 128 -17.44 8.57 9.86
N PRO A 129 -18.76 8.53 9.64
CA PRO A 129 -19.43 7.34 9.11
C PRO A 129 -18.81 6.84 7.81
N VAL A 130 -18.90 5.54 7.56
CA VAL A 130 -18.27 4.90 6.39
C VAL A 130 -18.67 5.53 5.04
N ALA A 131 -19.91 6.02 4.94
CA ALA A 131 -20.37 6.70 3.73
C ALA A 131 -19.54 7.96 3.43
N GLU A 132 -19.34 8.81 4.45
CA GLU A 132 -18.54 10.03 4.37
C GLU A 132 -17.06 9.72 4.12
N ARG A 133 -16.52 8.67 4.74
CA ARG A 133 -15.12 8.26 4.50
C ARG A 133 -14.87 7.91 3.02
N PHE A 134 -15.83 7.29 2.35
CA PHE A 134 -15.75 7.03 0.91
C PHE A 134 -15.89 8.30 0.06
N GLU A 135 -16.73 9.26 0.45
CA GLU A 135 -16.82 10.56 -0.21
C GLU A 135 -15.48 11.32 -0.09
N ARG A 136 -14.91 11.34 1.11
CA ARG A 136 -13.58 11.91 1.37
C ARG A 136 -12.47 11.20 0.59
N LEU A 137 -12.55 9.87 0.44
CA LEU A 137 -11.60 9.10 -0.35
C LEU A 137 -11.66 9.51 -1.84
N GLU A 138 -12.84 9.64 -2.40
CA GLU A 138 -12.99 10.07 -3.78
C GLU A 138 -12.47 11.51 -4.00
N GLU A 139 -12.80 12.45 -3.10
CA GLU A 139 -12.26 13.81 -3.17
C GLU A 139 -10.74 13.84 -3.01
N THR A 140 -10.18 13.03 -2.10
CA THR A 140 -8.72 12.92 -1.91
C THR A 140 -8.03 12.44 -3.19
N LEU A 141 -8.57 11.43 -3.87
CA LEU A 141 -8.03 10.93 -5.14
C LEU A 141 -8.04 12.02 -6.22
N ARG A 142 -9.12 12.81 -6.30
CA ARG A 142 -9.22 13.93 -7.24
C ARG A 142 -8.25 15.06 -6.90
N ILE A 143 -8.09 15.39 -5.62
CA ILE A 143 -7.12 16.41 -5.16
C ILE A 143 -5.70 15.97 -5.48
N CYS A 144 -5.34 14.71 -5.20
CA CYS A 144 -4.02 14.18 -5.55
C CYS A 144 -3.78 14.26 -7.06
N ALA A 145 -4.75 13.84 -7.87
CA ALA A 145 -4.63 13.91 -9.33
C ALA A 145 -4.44 15.36 -9.83
N GLN A 146 -5.16 16.33 -9.25
CA GLN A 146 -5.02 17.75 -9.59
C GLN A 146 -3.67 18.30 -9.15
N MET A 147 -3.21 18.00 -7.94
CA MET A 147 -1.91 18.47 -7.43
C MET A 147 -0.71 17.90 -8.18
N TRP A 148 -0.87 16.74 -8.82
CA TRP A 148 0.16 16.10 -9.67
C TRP A 148 0.02 16.45 -11.16
N ASP A 149 -0.83 17.41 -11.46
CA ASP A 149 -0.95 18.03 -12.78
C ASP A 149 -0.25 19.40 -12.74
N PRO A 150 0.90 19.56 -13.41
CA PRO A 150 1.66 20.82 -13.37
C PRO A 150 0.91 22.00 -14.01
N ASP A 151 -0.08 21.73 -14.83
CA ASP A 151 -0.85 22.76 -15.56
C ASP A 151 -2.10 23.19 -14.79
N ASN A 152 -2.39 22.59 -13.60
CA ASN A 152 -3.58 22.89 -12.82
C ASN A 152 -3.24 23.20 -11.35
N ASN A 153 -2.97 24.46 -11.05
CA ASN A 153 -2.75 24.96 -9.70
C ASN A 153 -3.98 25.70 -9.11
N GLY A 154 -5.13 25.59 -9.77
CA GLY A 154 -6.35 26.28 -9.38
C GLY A 154 -7.01 25.76 -8.10
N PRO A 155 -8.16 26.31 -7.73
CA PRO A 155 -8.90 25.85 -6.57
C PRO A 155 -9.50 24.46 -6.78
N PHE A 156 -9.74 23.78 -5.66
CA PHE A 156 -10.57 22.57 -5.62
C PHE A 156 -11.78 22.82 -4.73
N GLU A 157 -12.97 22.63 -5.27
CA GLU A 157 -14.24 22.81 -4.57
C GLU A 157 -14.95 21.45 -4.46
N GLY A 158 -14.82 20.83 -3.30
CA GLY A 158 -15.49 19.56 -2.96
C GLY A 158 -16.57 19.73 -1.91
N LYS A 159 -17.22 18.65 -1.56
CA LYS A 159 -18.20 18.61 -0.47
C LYS A 159 -17.52 18.66 0.90
N HIS A 160 -16.38 18.01 1.04
CA HIS A 160 -15.65 17.84 2.29
C HIS A 160 -14.36 18.66 2.34
N TYR A 161 -13.79 18.97 1.19
CA TYR A 161 -12.53 19.69 1.08
C TYR A 161 -12.62 20.85 0.11
N GLN A 162 -12.14 22.02 0.55
CA GLN A 162 -11.98 23.22 -0.26
C GLN A 162 -10.52 23.67 -0.15
N LEU A 163 -9.84 23.74 -1.31
CA LEU A 163 -8.47 24.21 -1.40
C LEU A 163 -8.48 25.46 -2.29
N ALA A 164 -7.96 26.57 -1.80
CA ALA A 164 -7.87 27.80 -2.59
C ALA A 164 -6.88 27.67 -3.76
N GLU A 165 -5.83 26.86 -3.56
CA GLU A 165 -4.78 26.59 -4.55
C GLU A 165 -4.30 25.16 -4.39
N THR A 166 -3.92 24.49 -5.47
CA THR A 166 -3.38 23.12 -5.48
C THR A 166 -1.92 23.08 -5.94
N VAL A 167 -1.15 24.09 -5.57
CA VAL A 167 0.28 24.18 -5.90
C VAL A 167 1.07 23.02 -5.28
N CYS A 168 1.80 22.30 -6.11
CA CYS A 168 2.66 21.19 -5.70
C CYS A 168 4.03 21.26 -6.38
N ASN A 169 4.94 22.05 -5.81
CA ASN A 169 6.32 22.16 -6.28
C ASN A 169 7.30 21.69 -5.19
N PRO A 170 8.34 20.85 -5.54
CA PRO A 170 8.52 20.27 -6.87
C PRO A 170 7.34 19.37 -7.25
N GLN A 171 7.12 19.17 -8.54
CA GLN A 171 6.25 18.10 -9.04
C GLN A 171 6.91 16.74 -8.80
N PRO A 172 6.16 15.63 -8.71
CA PRO A 172 6.75 14.31 -8.62
C PRO A 172 7.62 14.01 -9.86
N ILE A 173 8.68 13.22 -9.68
CA ILE A 173 9.55 12.76 -10.77
C ILE A 173 8.75 11.83 -11.69
N ASN A 174 8.03 10.86 -11.08
CA ASN A 174 7.04 10.05 -11.75
C ASN A 174 5.69 10.34 -11.09
N LYS A 175 4.61 10.50 -11.86
CA LYS A 175 3.28 10.60 -11.25
C LYS A 175 3.05 9.37 -10.37
N PRO A 176 2.88 9.54 -9.04
CA PRO A 176 2.71 8.40 -8.15
C PRO A 176 1.54 7.54 -8.57
N LYS A 177 1.76 6.24 -8.70
CA LYS A 177 0.70 5.29 -8.98
C LYS A 177 -0.22 5.16 -7.76
N VAL A 178 -1.50 4.96 -8.00
CA VAL A 178 -2.53 4.87 -6.97
C VAL A 178 -2.96 3.41 -6.79
N MET A 179 -2.73 2.87 -5.59
CA MET A 179 -3.28 1.56 -5.17
C MET A 179 -4.46 1.79 -4.22
N ILE A 180 -5.62 1.26 -4.53
CA ILE A 180 -6.78 1.35 -3.63
C ILE A 180 -6.97 0.00 -2.93
N GLY A 181 -6.91 0.03 -1.58
CA GLY A 181 -7.05 -1.15 -0.74
C GLY A 181 -8.49 -1.40 -0.30
N GLY A 182 -8.85 -2.68 -0.24
CA GLY A 182 -10.15 -3.15 0.22
C GLY A 182 -10.96 -3.87 -0.86
N SER A 183 -11.89 -4.73 -0.41
CA SER A 183 -12.64 -5.65 -1.27
C SER A 183 -14.13 -5.29 -1.43
N GLY A 184 -14.50 -4.04 -1.09
CA GLY A 184 -15.89 -3.58 -1.16
C GLY A 184 -16.40 -3.42 -2.59
N GLU A 185 -17.35 -4.25 -3.02
CA GLU A 185 -17.81 -4.34 -4.40
C GLU A 185 -18.43 -3.06 -4.95
N ARG A 186 -19.26 -2.38 -4.15
CA ARG A 186 -20.05 -1.24 -4.60
C ARG A 186 -19.28 0.08 -4.66
N LYS A 187 -18.34 0.29 -3.72
CA LYS A 187 -17.62 1.56 -3.59
C LYS A 187 -16.14 1.39 -3.89
N THR A 188 -15.44 0.46 -3.22
CA THR A 188 -13.99 0.33 -3.39
C THR A 188 -13.64 -0.05 -4.81
N LEU A 189 -14.23 -1.12 -5.36
CA LEU A 189 -13.91 -1.57 -6.73
C LEU A 189 -14.34 -0.56 -7.80
N ARG A 190 -15.42 0.21 -7.55
CA ARG A 190 -15.77 1.32 -8.42
C ARG A 190 -14.69 2.42 -8.42
N LEU A 191 -14.17 2.80 -7.24
CA LEU A 191 -13.08 3.79 -7.17
C LEU A 191 -11.79 3.25 -7.80
N VAL A 192 -11.50 1.94 -7.66
CA VAL A 192 -10.39 1.31 -8.39
C VAL A 192 -10.57 1.49 -9.90
N ALA A 193 -11.74 1.19 -10.45
CA ALA A 193 -12.02 1.36 -11.88
C ALA A 193 -11.86 2.81 -12.34
N GLN A 194 -12.22 3.79 -11.52
CA GLN A 194 -12.17 5.21 -11.86
C GLN A 194 -10.78 5.83 -11.70
N TYR A 195 -10.05 5.47 -10.66
CA TYR A 195 -8.86 6.21 -10.21
C TYR A 195 -7.62 5.36 -9.92
N GLY A 196 -7.78 4.03 -9.73
CA GLY A 196 -6.68 3.18 -9.27
C GLY A 196 -5.79 2.67 -10.42
N ASP A 197 -4.49 2.67 -10.23
CA ASP A 197 -3.53 1.93 -11.07
C ASP A 197 -3.35 0.50 -10.57
N ALA A 198 -3.74 0.25 -9.32
CA ALA A 198 -3.74 -1.07 -8.70
C ALA A 198 -4.87 -1.22 -7.68
N CYS A 199 -5.23 -2.47 -7.39
CA CYS A 199 -6.05 -2.84 -6.25
C CYS A 199 -5.32 -3.82 -5.35
N ASN A 200 -5.64 -3.79 -4.04
CA ASN A 200 -5.21 -4.83 -3.11
C ASN A 200 -6.44 -5.54 -2.55
N LEU A 201 -6.52 -6.84 -2.79
CA LEU A 201 -7.65 -7.69 -2.45
C LEU A 201 -7.29 -8.69 -1.34
N PHE A 202 -8.32 -9.30 -0.77
CA PHE A 202 -8.24 -10.34 0.26
C PHE A 202 -9.19 -11.48 -0.11
N GLY A 203 -8.94 -12.66 0.41
CA GLY A 203 -9.80 -13.83 0.28
C GLY A 203 -9.13 -14.95 -0.53
N SER A 204 -9.84 -16.07 -0.69
CA SER A 204 -9.40 -17.21 -1.50
C SER A 204 -9.29 -16.86 -2.98
N PRO A 205 -8.62 -17.70 -3.81
CA PRO A 205 -8.59 -17.48 -5.25
C PRO A 205 -9.97 -17.32 -5.88
N GLU A 206 -10.98 -18.09 -5.43
CA GLU A 206 -12.36 -18.00 -5.92
C GLU A 206 -13.02 -16.67 -5.54
N GLU A 207 -12.80 -16.19 -4.31
CA GLU A 207 -13.31 -14.90 -3.86
C GLU A 207 -12.65 -13.76 -4.63
N VAL A 208 -11.33 -13.85 -4.86
CA VAL A 208 -10.59 -12.88 -5.67
C VAL A 208 -11.10 -12.88 -7.11
N ALA A 209 -11.30 -14.05 -7.73
CA ALA A 209 -11.86 -14.14 -9.08
C ALA A 209 -13.22 -13.44 -9.18
N HIS A 210 -14.11 -13.67 -8.20
CA HIS A 210 -15.41 -12.97 -8.13
C HIS A 210 -15.24 -11.45 -8.04
N LYS A 211 -14.32 -10.96 -7.19
CA LYS A 211 -14.05 -9.52 -7.07
C LYS A 211 -13.50 -8.93 -8.39
N LEU A 212 -12.69 -9.68 -9.11
CA LEU A 212 -12.18 -9.24 -10.40
C LEU A 212 -13.28 -9.15 -11.47
N ASP A 213 -14.28 -10.06 -11.44
CA ASP A 213 -15.44 -9.96 -12.32
C ASP A 213 -16.32 -8.74 -12.01
N VAL A 214 -16.43 -8.37 -10.72
CA VAL A 214 -17.09 -7.11 -10.34
C VAL A 214 -16.29 -5.90 -10.82
N LEU A 215 -14.96 -5.93 -10.67
CA LEU A 215 -14.08 -4.85 -11.11
C LEU A 215 -14.14 -4.66 -12.64
N ARG A 216 -14.16 -5.75 -13.42
CA ARG A 216 -14.32 -5.68 -14.89
C ARG A 216 -15.60 -4.95 -15.28
N ARG A 217 -16.72 -5.28 -14.64
CA ARG A 217 -18.00 -4.57 -14.89
C ARG A 217 -17.90 -3.08 -14.58
N HIS A 218 -17.27 -2.70 -13.46
CA HIS A 218 -17.05 -1.29 -13.16
C HIS A 218 -16.13 -0.60 -14.18
N CYS A 219 -15.14 -1.32 -14.71
CA CYS A 219 -14.28 -0.79 -15.78
C CYS A 219 -15.07 -0.56 -17.07
N ASP A 220 -15.95 -1.51 -17.44
CA ASP A 220 -16.85 -1.36 -18.59
C ASP A 220 -17.79 -0.15 -18.42
N ASP A 221 -18.36 0.04 -17.22
CA ASP A 221 -19.25 1.16 -16.89
C ASP A 221 -18.58 2.54 -17.07
N VAL A 222 -17.25 2.62 -16.84
CA VAL A 222 -16.48 3.88 -16.95
C VAL A 222 -15.63 3.96 -18.22
N GLY A 223 -15.68 2.96 -19.09
CA GLY A 223 -14.93 2.92 -20.35
C GLY A 223 -13.42 2.74 -20.17
N ARG A 224 -12.98 2.08 -19.11
CA ARG A 224 -11.56 1.81 -18.82
C ARG A 224 -11.16 0.39 -19.17
N ASN A 225 -9.96 0.20 -19.71
CA ASN A 225 -9.41 -1.12 -19.89
C ASN A 225 -9.01 -1.74 -18.53
N PHE A 226 -9.60 -2.89 -18.18
CA PHE A 226 -9.26 -3.64 -16.96
C PHE A 226 -7.77 -4.04 -16.90
N GLY A 227 -7.16 -4.31 -18.06
CA GLY A 227 -5.75 -4.69 -18.15
C GLY A 227 -4.76 -3.61 -17.68
N ASP A 228 -5.21 -2.35 -17.52
CA ASP A 228 -4.38 -1.27 -17.00
C ASP A 228 -4.32 -1.24 -15.47
N ILE A 229 -5.04 -2.16 -14.78
CA ILE A 229 -5.10 -2.23 -13.34
C ILE A 229 -4.29 -3.43 -12.84
N ARG A 230 -3.25 -3.15 -12.07
CA ARG A 230 -2.48 -4.21 -11.39
C ARG A 230 -3.29 -4.80 -10.23
N VAL A 231 -3.44 -6.10 -10.22
CA VAL A 231 -4.12 -6.82 -9.13
C VAL A 231 -3.08 -7.33 -8.14
N THR A 232 -3.22 -6.95 -6.87
CA THR A 232 -2.36 -7.43 -5.79
C THR A 232 -3.20 -8.08 -4.69
N ILE A 233 -2.61 -9.01 -3.97
CA ILE A 233 -3.19 -9.61 -2.76
C ILE A 233 -2.26 -9.42 -1.57
N LEU A 234 -2.83 -9.28 -0.37
CA LEU A 234 -2.09 -9.48 0.87
C LEU A 234 -2.21 -10.95 1.26
N ALA A 235 -1.12 -11.70 1.10
CA ALA A 235 -1.03 -13.09 1.54
C ALA A 235 -0.71 -13.11 3.04
N HIS A 236 -1.68 -13.56 3.85
CA HIS A 236 -1.51 -13.60 5.31
C HIS A 236 -0.48 -14.65 5.73
N ASP A 237 -0.49 -15.80 5.05
CA ASP A 237 0.46 -16.88 5.32
C ASP A 237 1.62 -16.73 4.31
N GLY A 238 2.68 -16.08 4.75
CA GLY A 238 3.92 -15.96 3.98
C GLY A 238 4.69 -17.27 3.94
N PRO A 239 5.67 -17.43 3.04
CA PRO A 239 6.50 -18.62 2.98
C PRO A 239 7.40 -18.72 4.21
N GLU A 240 7.60 -19.95 4.69
CA GLU A 240 8.60 -20.22 5.72
C GLU A 240 9.98 -20.43 5.08
N PRO A 241 11.07 -19.87 5.64
CA PRO A 241 12.42 -20.11 5.17
C PRO A 241 12.73 -21.61 5.06
N GLY A 242 13.09 -22.07 3.86
CA GLY A 242 13.39 -23.48 3.60
C GLY A 242 12.18 -24.40 3.33
N ALA A 243 10.94 -23.86 3.39
CA ALA A 243 9.69 -24.60 3.10
C ALA A 243 8.76 -23.79 2.21
N THR A 244 9.21 -23.44 1.02
CA THR A 244 8.55 -22.46 0.13
C THR A 244 7.60 -23.07 -0.90
N ASP A 245 7.68 -24.38 -1.15
CA ASP A 245 6.94 -25.04 -2.25
C ASP A 245 5.41 -24.98 -2.10
N GLU A 246 4.92 -25.02 -0.86
CA GLU A 246 3.48 -24.92 -0.60
C GLU A 246 2.97 -23.52 -0.90
N PHE A 247 3.71 -22.51 -0.48
CA PHE A 247 3.41 -21.11 -0.81
C PHE A 247 3.40 -20.87 -2.31
N VAL A 248 4.41 -21.34 -3.04
CA VAL A 248 4.49 -21.17 -4.52
C VAL A 248 3.29 -21.85 -5.20
N ARG A 249 2.90 -23.06 -4.75
CA ARG A 249 1.71 -23.75 -5.29
C ARG A 249 0.43 -22.95 -5.04
N ALA A 250 0.24 -22.44 -3.81
CA ALA A 250 -0.91 -21.59 -3.48
C ALA A 250 -0.93 -20.32 -4.34
N MET A 251 0.20 -19.67 -4.54
CA MET A 251 0.30 -18.48 -5.40
C MET A 251 0.01 -18.81 -6.88
N GLY A 252 0.25 -20.03 -7.32
CA GLY A 252 -0.14 -20.51 -8.64
C GLY A 252 -1.65 -20.45 -8.89
N ASP A 253 -2.48 -20.70 -7.88
CA ASP A 253 -3.94 -20.57 -8.01
C ASP A 253 -4.38 -19.11 -8.08
N TYR A 254 -3.72 -18.20 -7.37
CA TYR A 254 -3.96 -16.75 -7.52
C TYR A 254 -3.47 -16.22 -8.88
N ALA A 255 -2.36 -16.72 -9.40
CA ALA A 255 -1.87 -16.33 -10.74
C ALA A 255 -2.90 -16.69 -11.84
N LYS A 256 -3.48 -17.88 -11.77
CA LYS A 256 -4.52 -18.35 -12.73
C LYS A 256 -5.76 -17.45 -12.77
N VAL A 257 -6.11 -16.80 -11.67
CA VAL A 257 -7.25 -15.87 -11.62
C VAL A 257 -6.87 -14.42 -11.96
N GLY A 258 -5.59 -14.13 -12.21
CA GLY A 258 -5.12 -12.84 -12.70
C GLY A 258 -4.49 -11.95 -11.63
N VAL A 259 -3.99 -12.52 -10.53
CA VAL A 259 -3.19 -11.76 -9.56
C VAL A 259 -1.77 -11.57 -10.08
N HIS A 260 -1.29 -10.32 -10.05
CA HIS A 260 0.04 -9.94 -10.55
C HIS A 260 1.10 -9.93 -9.45
N THR A 261 0.73 -9.57 -8.20
CA THR A 261 1.68 -9.41 -7.10
C THR A 261 1.12 -10.00 -5.81
N ALA A 262 1.88 -10.88 -5.16
CA ALA A 262 1.62 -11.31 -3.80
C ALA A 262 2.43 -10.44 -2.83
N ILE A 263 1.78 -9.89 -1.80
CA ILE A 263 2.44 -9.10 -0.77
C ILE A 263 2.43 -9.94 0.52
N VAL A 264 3.61 -10.20 1.06
CA VAL A 264 3.80 -11.01 2.27
C VAL A 264 4.29 -10.15 3.43
N MET A 265 4.10 -10.64 4.65
CA MET A 265 4.44 -9.92 5.87
C MET A 265 5.60 -10.63 6.60
N PRO A 266 6.79 -10.01 6.68
CA PRO A 266 7.84 -10.54 7.54
C PRO A 266 7.39 -10.49 9.01
N PRO A 267 7.77 -11.51 9.81
CA PRO A 267 7.51 -11.53 11.24
C PRO A 267 8.33 -10.46 11.98
N GLY A 268 8.01 -10.24 13.26
CA GLY A 268 8.86 -9.47 14.17
C GLY A 268 10.21 -10.13 14.42
N GLY A 269 11.00 -9.54 15.30
CA GLY A 269 12.34 -10.04 15.64
C GLY A 269 13.38 -9.65 14.60
N SER A 270 13.60 -10.46 13.58
CA SER A 270 14.61 -10.23 12.54
C SER A 270 14.01 -10.28 11.13
N PRO A 271 13.17 -9.31 10.74
CA PRO A 271 12.49 -9.30 9.44
C PRO A 271 13.42 -9.35 8.23
N ALA A 272 14.57 -8.68 8.26
CA ALA A 272 15.57 -8.75 7.18
C ALA A 272 16.09 -10.18 6.98
N LYS A 273 16.40 -10.88 8.05
CA LYS A 273 16.86 -12.29 7.99
C LYS A 273 15.79 -13.20 7.41
N TRP A 274 14.51 -12.96 7.74
CA TRP A 274 13.41 -13.72 7.15
C TRP A 274 13.29 -13.46 5.65
N ILE A 275 13.38 -12.19 5.20
CA ILE A 275 13.39 -11.81 3.78
C ILE A 275 14.53 -12.53 3.04
N ASP A 276 15.76 -12.53 3.59
CA ASP A 276 16.89 -13.27 3.01
C ASP A 276 16.59 -14.77 2.88
N GLY A 277 15.95 -15.34 3.91
CA GLY A 277 15.62 -16.77 3.95
C GLY A 277 14.57 -17.20 2.92
N ILE A 278 13.68 -16.28 2.50
CA ILE A 278 12.65 -16.56 1.49
C ILE A 278 12.99 -15.99 0.09
N ALA A 279 14.11 -15.32 -0.07
CA ALA A 279 14.52 -14.74 -1.36
C ALA A 279 14.43 -15.74 -2.55
N PRO A 280 14.72 -17.04 -2.39
CA PRO A 280 14.57 -18.03 -3.46
C PRO A 280 13.15 -18.21 -4.00
N VAL A 281 12.11 -17.69 -3.31
CA VAL A 281 10.71 -17.70 -3.79
C VAL A 281 10.52 -16.76 -4.99
N VAL A 282 11.22 -15.63 -5.03
CA VAL A 282 11.00 -14.58 -6.04
C VAL A 282 11.12 -15.11 -7.47
N PRO A 283 12.22 -15.77 -7.88
CA PRO A 283 12.31 -16.33 -9.22
C PRO A 283 11.27 -17.42 -9.50
N GLN A 284 10.87 -18.22 -8.49
CA GLN A 284 9.84 -19.24 -8.66
C GLN A 284 8.47 -18.61 -8.92
N LEU A 285 8.12 -17.53 -8.23
CA LEU A 285 6.88 -16.79 -8.50
C LEU A 285 6.88 -16.14 -9.87
N ALA A 286 8.02 -15.68 -10.36
CA ALA A 286 8.14 -15.08 -11.69
C ALA A 286 7.81 -16.07 -12.83
N GLU A 287 7.91 -17.37 -12.58
CA GLU A 287 7.52 -18.44 -13.52
C GLU A 287 6.00 -18.72 -13.52
N LEU A 288 5.25 -18.19 -12.54
CA LEU A 288 3.78 -18.32 -12.48
C LEU A 288 3.15 -17.25 -13.39
N ASN A 289 2.65 -17.70 -14.54
CA ASN A 289 1.93 -16.87 -15.54
C ASN A 289 0.50 -17.34 -15.70
#